data_d180ecbc8716d8e9530ad72986457314
#
_entry.id   d180ecbc8716d8e9530ad72986457314
#
_cell.length_a   1.000
_cell.length_b   1.000
_cell.length_c   1.000
_cell.angle_alpha   90.00
_cell.angle_beta   90.00
_cell.angle_gamma   90.00
#
_symmetry.space_group_name_H-M   'P 1'
#
loop_
_entity.id
_entity.type
_entity.pdbx_description
1 polymer ?
#
loop_
_entity_poly.entity_id
_entity_poly.type
_entity_poly.pdbx_seq_one_letter_code
_entity_poly.pdbx_strand_id
1 'polypeptide(L)'
;MAQPTAESIRLRIEPEPSASLAKLPGKRPIYGWADVVEGSVDDQLSLRGRAHLRQAGASLSADQIDYQQQQDVLHAQGQVRIAKGGTIVQGPELRLKLDSQIGAMEEAAIALPAVGGFGLAKRIEFDGPGKLNLLQAMFTTCRPDDTGWVLQAEKLRIDQDSEQGHAERALLNFQGFQSPVIPWLSFPLTDSRRSGWLPPTMGVTSRTGADVTIPYYFNLATNRDLTLYPRFSSLRGPSLGGWGRYLEPTASGELRVELNPKDLKTGDARYFLSSLHRFQDLAGWSGQWDVRSVSDDQYLVDYSRNILGSSLRSIPRAIAASRGFANGALTLSATSYQNVLDAKLSPPYEAVPRIEWRWYRYADDQGVNWSERSLDLAGLVEMARFRRPLVDSVEGWRTVINPSVQAPWRQPWGYVTPSLSLHAADYRFVPSEALSRSGLSQDILERAAAHRVLPQLSIDSGLFLERRINRLDGLEQTLEPRFFYLYVPYREQKHLPIYDTAVADISYAQLFSENRFVGHDRIADANQLTFALSSRLLRSDSGRELFRVAAALRHHLSEPRLQIAGQPQLTDPQSDLLMVASGKPLAAWNLDGGVQVGLTRSNLARAHLGARYQPDESRVGNMHLRF
;
A
#
# COMPACT_ATOMS: atom_id res chain seq x y z
N MET A 1 -44.48 22.02 -10.57
CA MET A 1 -44.22 21.30 -11.84
C MET A 1 -43.21 22.10 -12.64
N ALA A 2 -41.95 21.80 -12.53
CA ALA A 2 -40.89 22.37 -13.37
C ALA A 2 -40.63 21.36 -14.50
N GLN A 3 -40.82 21.79 -15.76
CA GLN A 3 -40.51 20.99 -16.93
C GLN A 3 -38.98 20.77 -17.02
N PRO A 4 -38.52 19.55 -17.33
CA PRO A 4 -37.10 19.34 -17.59
C PRO A 4 -36.77 20.04 -18.93
N THR A 5 -35.81 20.94 -18.90
CA THR A 5 -35.20 21.52 -20.10
C THR A 5 -34.50 20.38 -20.84
N ALA A 6 -34.95 20.13 -22.07
CA ALA A 6 -34.32 19.21 -22.99
C ALA A 6 -32.87 19.67 -23.23
N GLU A 7 -31.90 19.00 -22.62
CA GLU A 7 -30.51 19.10 -23.06
C GLU A 7 -30.46 18.59 -24.51
N SER A 8 -30.17 19.50 -25.42
CA SER A 8 -29.94 19.14 -26.80
C SER A 8 -28.79 18.16 -26.90
N ILE A 9 -29.07 16.91 -27.28
CA ILE A 9 -28.05 15.91 -27.62
C ILE A 9 -27.23 16.50 -28.77
N ARG A 10 -26.09 17.08 -28.47
CA ARG A 10 -25.09 17.46 -29.47
C ARG A 10 -24.32 16.19 -29.86
N LEU A 11 -24.64 15.65 -31.03
CA LEU A 11 -23.79 14.65 -31.69
C LEU A 11 -22.41 15.30 -31.89
N ARG A 12 -21.42 14.90 -31.07
CA ARG A 12 -20.00 15.15 -31.34
C ARG A 12 -19.59 14.12 -32.38
N ILE A 13 -19.30 14.57 -33.60
CA ILE A 13 -18.49 13.76 -34.53
C ILE A 13 -17.13 13.59 -33.84
N GLU A 14 -16.73 12.37 -33.56
CA GLU A 14 -15.37 12.10 -33.08
C GLU A 14 -14.39 12.67 -34.12
N PRO A 15 -13.53 13.61 -33.75
CA PRO A 15 -12.63 14.26 -34.74
C PRO A 15 -11.57 13.31 -35.26
N GLU A 16 -11.42 12.11 -34.65
CA GLU A 16 -10.40 11.14 -35.01
C GLU A 16 -11.00 9.79 -35.43
N PRO A 17 -10.52 9.21 -36.55
CA PRO A 17 -10.94 7.90 -36.97
C PRO A 17 -10.48 6.84 -35.95
N SER A 18 -11.35 5.90 -35.61
CA SER A 18 -11.03 4.80 -34.68
C SER A 18 -9.78 4.02 -35.15
N ALA A 19 -8.77 3.90 -34.28
CA ALA A 19 -7.53 3.17 -34.56
C ALA A 19 -7.77 1.68 -34.90
N SER A 20 -8.90 1.12 -34.45
CA SER A 20 -9.29 -0.28 -34.74
C SER A 20 -9.58 -0.51 -36.22
N LEU A 21 -10.07 0.50 -36.93
CA LEU A 21 -10.34 0.42 -38.36
C LEU A 21 -9.07 0.44 -39.23
N ALA A 22 -7.96 0.94 -38.69
CA ALA A 22 -6.68 1.01 -39.40
C ALA A 22 -6.01 -0.36 -39.64
N LYS A 23 -6.41 -1.40 -38.92
CA LYS A 23 -5.79 -2.73 -38.95
C LYS A 23 -6.44 -3.73 -39.92
N LEU A 24 -7.50 -3.35 -40.63
CA LEU A 24 -8.16 -4.24 -41.60
C LEU A 24 -7.41 -4.28 -42.93
N PRO A 25 -7.11 -5.45 -43.55
CA PRO A 25 -6.37 -5.55 -44.80
C PRO A 25 -7.21 -5.11 -46.00
N GLY A 26 -6.57 -4.45 -47.00
CA GLY A 26 -7.14 -4.05 -48.28
C GLY A 26 -6.95 -2.58 -48.65
N LYS A 27 -6.92 -2.23 -49.96
CA LYS A 27 -6.94 -0.85 -50.42
C LYS A 27 -8.28 -0.22 -50.03
N ARG A 28 -8.27 0.90 -49.32
CA ARG A 28 -9.45 1.56 -48.79
C ARG A 28 -9.72 2.84 -49.54
N PRO A 29 -10.99 3.17 -49.79
CA PRO A 29 -11.34 4.41 -50.42
C PRO A 29 -10.90 5.61 -49.57
N ILE A 30 -10.45 6.65 -50.22
CA ILE A 30 -10.21 7.98 -49.66
C ILE A 30 -11.40 8.81 -50.01
N TYR A 31 -12.01 9.41 -48.99
CA TYR A 31 -13.14 10.36 -49.14
C TYR A 31 -12.58 11.77 -49.03
N GLY A 32 -12.88 12.62 -49.99
CA GLY A 32 -12.47 14.00 -50.00
C GLY A 32 -13.68 14.92 -50.12
N TRP A 33 -13.66 16.07 -49.45
CA TRP A 33 -14.63 17.16 -49.59
C TRP A 33 -13.94 18.50 -49.35
N ALA A 34 -14.46 19.53 -50.00
CA ALA A 34 -14.00 20.90 -49.91
C ALA A 34 -15.13 21.84 -50.35
N ASP A 35 -14.96 23.15 -50.17
CA ASP A 35 -15.90 24.13 -50.70
C ASP A 35 -15.84 24.15 -52.24
N VAL A 36 -14.67 23.96 -52.83
CA VAL A 36 -14.45 23.86 -54.28
C VAL A 36 -13.57 22.65 -54.57
N VAL A 37 -13.98 21.83 -55.57
CA VAL A 37 -13.26 20.66 -56.02
C VAL A 37 -13.03 20.80 -57.54
N GLU A 38 -11.80 20.86 -57.99
CA GLU A 38 -11.39 21.03 -59.36
C GLU A 38 -10.46 19.92 -59.82
N GLY A 39 -10.58 19.51 -61.07
CA GLY A 39 -9.67 18.55 -61.69
C GLY A 39 -10.25 17.16 -61.94
N SER A 40 -9.36 16.20 -62.24
CA SER A 40 -9.67 14.79 -62.46
C SER A 40 -8.92 13.93 -61.48
N VAL A 41 -9.56 12.89 -60.95
CA VAL A 41 -8.96 11.94 -60.02
C VAL A 41 -7.77 11.20 -60.68
N ASP A 42 -7.79 11.04 -62.01
CA ASP A 42 -6.77 10.31 -62.78
C ASP A 42 -5.53 11.15 -63.15
N ASP A 43 -5.52 12.46 -62.90
CA ASP A 43 -4.41 13.37 -63.22
C ASP A 43 -4.04 14.24 -62.04
N GLN A 44 -4.79 15.34 -61.83
CA GLN A 44 -4.58 16.28 -60.76
C GLN A 44 -5.94 16.66 -60.13
N LEU A 45 -6.00 16.58 -58.80
CA LEU A 45 -7.14 16.96 -58.03
C LEU A 45 -6.77 18.11 -57.09
N SER A 46 -7.51 19.22 -57.12
CA SER A 46 -7.38 20.37 -56.23
C SER A 46 -8.63 20.53 -55.40
N LEU A 47 -8.47 20.55 -54.10
CA LEU A 47 -9.51 20.78 -53.07
C LEU A 47 -9.24 22.13 -52.40
N ARG A 48 -10.13 23.09 -52.49
CA ARG A 48 -9.97 24.43 -51.92
C ARG A 48 -11.09 24.82 -51.00
N GLY A 49 -10.74 25.46 -49.88
CA GLY A 49 -11.64 25.88 -48.83
C GLY A 49 -12.09 24.73 -47.96
N ARG A 50 -11.68 24.72 -46.69
CA ARG A 50 -12.00 23.68 -45.70
C ARG A 50 -11.80 22.26 -46.26
N ALA A 51 -10.68 22.07 -46.95
CA ALA A 51 -10.37 20.80 -47.62
C ALA A 51 -10.12 19.68 -46.60
N HIS A 52 -10.78 18.55 -46.81
CA HIS A 52 -10.65 17.39 -45.98
C HIS A 52 -10.45 16.12 -46.81
N LEU A 53 -9.49 15.28 -46.39
CA LEU A 53 -9.34 13.90 -46.84
C LEU A 53 -9.50 12.97 -45.66
N ARG A 54 -10.24 11.90 -45.83
CA ARG A 54 -10.46 10.89 -44.82
C ARG A 54 -10.30 9.48 -45.39
N GLN A 55 -9.52 8.70 -44.71
CA GLN A 55 -9.39 7.26 -44.92
C GLN A 55 -9.56 6.56 -43.57
N ALA A 56 -10.00 5.30 -43.54
CA ALA A 56 -10.16 4.58 -42.28
C ALA A 56 -8.86 4.62 -41.45
N GLY A 57 -8.92 5.22 -40.24
CA GLY A 57 -7.78 5.38 -39.32
C GLY A 57 -6.92 6.62 -39.56
N ALA A 58 -7.23 7.48 -40.56
CA ALA A 58 -6.50 8.70 -40.82
C ALA A 58 -7.40 9.83 -41.33
N SER A 59 -7.08 11.08 -41.00
CA SER A 59 -7.70 12.28 -41.55
C SER A 59 -6.66 13.36 -41.80
N LEU A 60 -6.85 14.12 -42.87
CA LEU A 60 -6.07 15.30 -43.22
C LEU A 60 -7.02 16.46 -43.47
N SER A 61 -6.75 17.60 -42.88
CA SER A 61 -7.47 18.85 -43.15
C SER A 61 -6.49 19.97 -43.46
N ALA A 62 -6.87 20.86 -44.36
CA ALA A 62 -6.09 22.03 -44.77
C ALA A 62 -7.00 23.08 -45.43
N ASP A 63 -6.48 24.27 -45.68
CA ASP A 63 -7.19 25.26 -46.49
C ASP A 63 -7.20 24.89 -47.97
N GLN A 64 -6.10 24.28 -48.45
CA GLN A 64 -5.97 23.76 -49.82
C GLN A 64 -5.21 22.41 -49.80
N ILE A 65 -5.66 21.46 -50.63
CA ILE A 65 -5.01 20.16 -50.89
C ILE A 65 -4.96 19.91 -52.37
N ASP A 66 -3.75 19.79 -52.90
CA ASP A 66 -3.48 19.43 -54.31
C ASP A 66 -2.88 18.01 -54.33
N TYR A 67 -3.41 17.13 -55.16
CA TYR A 67 -2.94 15.76 -55.32
C TYR A 67 -2.59 15.49 -56.80
N GLN A 68 -1.39 15.05 -57.07
CA GLN A 68 -0.89 14.64 -58.36
C GLN A 68 -0.75 13.12 -58.37
N GLN A 69 -1.67 12.44 -59.05
CA GLN A 69 -1.75 10.98 -59.00
C GLN A 69 -0.56 10.30 -59.66
N GLN A 70 -0.09 10.82 -60.81
CA GLN A 70 1.05 10.23 -61.55
C GLN A 70 2.35 10.21 -60.73
N GLN A 71 2.53 11.18 -59.83
CA GLN A 71 3.73 11.30 -58.96
C GLN A 71 3.45 10.80 -57.54
N ASP A 72 2.20 10.44 -57.23
CA ASP A 72 1.70 10.10 -55.90
C ASP A 72 2.05 11.17 -54.86
N VAL A 73 2.00 12.46 -55.21
CA VAL A 73 2.38 13.56 -54.34
C VAL A 73 1.12 14.37 -53.93
N LEU A 74 0.92 14.44 -52.64
CA LEU A 74 -0.04 15.31 -52.00
C LEU A 74 0.68 16.54 -51.43
N HIS A 75 0.19 17.72 -51.76
CA HIS A 75 0.63 19.00 -51.25
C HIS A 75 -0.56 19.68 -50.54
N ALA A 76 -0.45 19.90 -49.21
CA ALA A 76 -1.47 20.59 -48.43
C ALA A 76 -0.88 21.87 -47.86
N GLN A 77 -1.70 22.95 -47.88
CA GLN A 77 -1.29 24.27 -47.42
C GLN A 77 -2.39 24.91 -46.58
N GLY A 78 -1.97 25.72 -45.61
CA GLY A 78 -2.81 26.47 -44.69
C GLY A 78 -3.48 25.60 -43.62
N GLN A 79 -3.17 25.81 -42.37
CA GLN A 79 -3.72 25.12 -41.19
C GLN A 79 -3.78 23.60 -41.34
N VAL A 80 -2.71 23.02 -41.88
CA VAL A 80 -2.63 21.57 -42.15
C VAL A 80 -2.68 20.80 -40.84
N ARG A 81 -3.60 19.82 -40.76
CA ARG A 81 -3.71 18.92 -39.60
C ARG A 81 -3.87 17.48 -40.08
N ILE A 82 -2.97 16.63 -39.69
CA ILE A 82 -3.02 15.17 -39.84
C ILE A 82 -3.35 14.53 -38.52
N ALA A 83 -4.33 13.62 -38.49
CA ALA A 83 -4.60 12.75 -37.35
C ALA A 83 -4.57 11.30 -37.81
N LYS A 84 -3.71 10.46 -37.20
CA LYS A 84 -3.54 9.06 -37.54
C LYS A 84 -3.01 8.27 -36.34
N GLY A 85 -3.65 7.16 -36.00
CA GLY A 85 -3.19 6.24 -34.95
C GLY A 85 -3.02 6.89 -33.57
N GLY A 86 -3.86 7.89 -33.23
CA GLY A 86 -3.73 8.63 -31.96
C GLY A 86 -2.65 9.70 -31.94
N THR A 87 -1.98 9.96 -33.07
CA THR A 87 -1.01 11.05 -33.23
C THR A 87 -1.62 12.17 -34.06
N ILE A 88 -1.46 13.40 -33.64
CA ILE A 88 -1.89 14.60 -34.36
C ILE A 88 -0.65 15.41 -34.70
N VAL A 89 -0.51 15.77 -36.00
CA VAL A 89 0.55 16.67 -36.49
C VAL A 89 -0.11 17.87 -37.14
N GLN A 90 0.37 19.07 -36.84
CA GLN A 90 -0.14 20.33 -37.36
C GLN A 90 1.01 21.20 -37.83
N GLY A 91 0.77 21.95 -38.92
CA GLY A 91 1.76 22.89 -39.46
C GLY A 91 1.21 23.68 -40.64
N PRO A 92 2.02 24.58 -41.22
CA PRO A 92 1.55 25.45 -42.31
C PRO A 92 1.50 24.75 -43.69
N GLU A 93 2.42 23.79 -43.93
CA GLU A 93 2.56 23.13 -45.21
C GLU A 93 3.01 21.68 -45.07
N LEU A 94 2.42 20.78 -45.85
CA LEU A 94 2.76 19.36 -45.89
C LEU A 94 2.98 18.95 -47.35
N ARG A 95 4.07 18.22 -47.57
CA ARG A 95 4.34 17.42 -48.79
C ARG A 95 4.45 15.95 -48.44
N LEU A 96 3.61 15.11 -49.02
CA LEU A 96 3.51 13.71 -48.65
C LEU A 96 3.25 12.84 -49.89
N LYS A 97 4.00 11.76 -50.04
CA LYS A 97 3.63 10.67 -50.96
C LYS A 97 2.62 9.77 -50.23
N LEU A 98 1.44 9.57 -50.82
CA LEU A 98 0.34 8.88 -50.13
C LEU A 98 0.60 7.38 -49.93
N ASP A 99 1.11 6.69 -50.99
CA ASP A 99 1.34 5.24 -50.92
C ASP A 99 2.48 4.88 -49.97
N SER A 100 3.60 5.57 -50.05
CA SER A 100 4.78 5.32 -49.21
C SER A 100 4.71 6.01 -47.84
N GLN A 101 3.84 7.02 -47.69
CA GLN A 101 3.74 7.89 -46.50
C GLN A 101 5.09 8.55 -46.15
N ILE A 102 5.86 8.90 -47.16
CA ILE A 102 7.13 9.63 -47.04
C ILE A 102 6.89 11.10 -47.39
N GLY A 103 7.37 12.02 -46.53
CA GLY A 103 7.18 13.43 -46.74
C GLY A 103 7.73 14.29 -45.63
N ALA A 104 7.35 15.58 -45.62
CA ALA A 104 7.80 16.50 -44.58
C ALA A 104 6.79 17.62 -44.32
N MET A 105 6.84 18.16 -43.11
CA MET A 105 6.13 19.32 -42.63
C MET A 105 7.09 20.24 -41.89
N GLU A 106 7.15 21.49 -42.27
CA GLU A 106 7.98 22.49 -41.59
C GLU A 106 7.19 23.16 -40.44
N GLU A 107 7.91 23.68 -39.44
CA GLU A 107 7.34 24.40 -38.28
C GLU A 107 6.14 23.68 -37.67
N ALA A 108 6.30 22.41 -37.37
CA ALA A 108 5.22 21.53 -37.01
C ALA A 108 5.08 21.33 -35.51
N ALA A 109 3.82 21.20 -35.07
CA ALA A 109 3.45 20.74 -33.74
C ALA A 109 2.97 19.30 -33.80
N ILE A 110 3.33 18.49 -32.79
CA ILE A 110 2.87 17.12 -32.61
C ILE A 110 2.16 16.98 -31.27
N ALA A 111 1.06 16.25 -31.25
CA ALA A 111 0.39 15.84 -30.02
C ALA A 111 0.22 14.32 -29.99
N LEU A 112 0.48 13.73 -28.81
CA LEU A 112 0.34 12.31 -28.49
C LEU A 112 -0.68 12.18 -27.35
N PRO A 113 -1.99 12.23 -27.60
CA PRO A 113 -3.04 12.27 -26.59
C PRO A 113 -2.99 11.07 -25.62
N ALA A 114 -2.57 9.91 -26.08
CA ALA A 114 -2.48 8.69 -25.27
C ALA A 114 -1.56 8.85 -24.04
N VAL A 115 -0.50 9.66 -24.16
CA VAL A 115 0.45 9.95 -23.07
C VAL A 115 0.38 11.40 -22.59
N GLY A 116 -0.59 12.18 -23.06
CA GLY A 116 -0.69 13.61 -22.77
C GLY A 116 0.50 14.41 -23.31
N GLY A 117 1.22 13.86 -24.29
CA GLY A 117 2.44 14.45 -24.84
C GLY A 117 2.17 15.53 -25.89
N PHE A 118 2.98 16.60 -25.84
CA PHE A 118 2.96 17.69 -26.79
C PHE A 118 4.40 18.04 -27.19
N GLY A 119 4.60 18.35 -28.47
CA GLY A 119 5.91 18.72 -28.99
C GLY A 119 5.84 19.74 -30.12
N LEU A 120 6.96 20.46 -30.30
CA LEU A 120 7.23 21.36 -31.42
C LEU A 120 8.49 20.89 -32.12
N ALA A 121 8.54 21.00 -33.44
CA ALA A 121 9.73 20.70 -34.20
C ALA A 121 9.91 21.70 -35.34
N LYS A 122 11.13 22.05 -35.66
CA LYS A 122 11.39 22.87 -36.83
C LYS A 122 10.98 22.15 -38.12
N ARG A 123 11.11 20.82 -38.15
CA ARG A 123 10.70 19.99 -39.26
C ARG A 123 10.32 18.60 -38.74
N ILE A 124 9.20 18.08 -39.24
CA ILE A 124 8.80 16.67 -39.06
C ILE A 124 8.92 15.97 -40.43
N GLU A 125 9.72 14.91 -40.46
CA GLU A 125 9.85 14.02 -41.60
C GLU A 125 9.02 12.76 -41.34
N PHE A 126 8.13 12.44 -42.28
CA PHE A 126 7.41 11.18 -42.33
C PHE A 126 8.30 10.16 -43.08
N ASP A 127 8.68 9.06 -42.41
CA ASP A 127 9.60 8.06 -42.92
C ASP A 127 8.89 6.71 -43.06
N GLY A 128 7.70 6.76 -43.66
CA GLY A 128 6.83 5.61 -43.85
C GLY A 128 5.75 5.46 -42.76
N PRO A 129 4.97 4.37 -42.82
CA PRO A 129 3.88 4.13 -41.91
C PRO A 129 4.32 4.13 -40.46
N GLY A 130 3.73 5.01 -39.62
CA GLY A 130 3.99 5.05 -38.19
C GLY A 130 5.35 5.56 -37.72
N LYS A 131 6.21 6.03 -38.65
CA LYS A 131 7.56 6.52 -38.33
C LYS A 131 7.70 8.01 -38.58
N LEU A 132 8.13 8.74 -37.55
CA LEU A 132 8.34 10.18 -37.63
C LEU A 132 9.75 10.53 -37.14
N ASN A 133 10.42 11.43 -37.84
CA ASN A 133 11.65 12.06 -37.41
C ASN A 133 11.40 13.55 -37.19
N LEU A 134 11.57 14.01 -35.99
CA LEU A 134 11.43 15.41 -35.59
C LEU A 134 12.81 16.02 -35.45
N LEU A 135 13.10 17.06 -36.20
CA LEU A 135 14.38 17.76 -36.17
C LEU A 135 14.26 19.04 -35.33
N GLN A 136 15.25 19.28 -34.46
CA GLN A 136 15.21 20.36 -33.48
C GLN A 136 13.90 20.38 -32.67
N ALA A 137 13.63 19.27 -32.02
CA ALA A 137 12.38 19.01 -31.35
C ALA A 137 12.40 19.44 -29.88
N MET A 138 11.24 19.91 -29.43
CA MET A 138 10.90 20.09 -28.02
C MET A 138 9.71 19.17 -27.69
N PHE A 139 9.75 18.49 -26.56
CA PHE A 139 8.68 17.59 -26.14
C PHE A 139 8.43 17.67 -24.64
N THR A 140 7.17 17.64 -24.22
CA THR A 140 6.75 17.63 -22.82
C THR A 140 5.42 16.89 -22.65
N THR A 141 5.14 16.37 -21.46
CA THR A 141 3.79 15.90 -21.05
C THR A 141 3.11 16.90 -20.10
N CYS A 142 3.75 18.01 -19.79
CA CYS A 142 3.15 19.09 -19.02
C CYS A 142 2.16 19.90 -19.88
N ARG A 143 1.22 20.61 -19.25
CA ARG A 143 0.34 21.52 -19.95
C ARG A 143 1.16 22.63 -20.61
N PRO A 144 0.69 23.24 -21.72
CA PRO A 144 1.43 24.28 -22.44
C PRO A 144 1.84 25.50 -21.59
N ASP A 145 1.11 25.76 -20.52
CA ASP A 145 1.33 26.84 -19.54
C ASP A 145 2.17 26.41 -18.33
N ASP A 146 2.49 25.12 -18.22
CA ASP A 146 3.31 24.56 -17.13
C ASP A 146 4.63 23.98 -17.68
N THR A 147 5.73 24.68 -17.43
CA THR A 147 7.08 24.27 -17.85
C THR A 147 7.77 23.34 -16.85
N GLY A 148 7.03 22.48 -16.17
CA GLY A 148 7.57 21.55 -15.17
C GLY A 148 8.76 20.75 -15.69
N TRP A 149 8.69 20.25 -16.93
CA TRP A 149 9.85 19.68 -17.64
C TRP A 149 9.70 19.77 -19.16
N VAL A 150 10.81 19.90 -19.85
CA VAL A 150 10.90 19.94 -21.31
C VAL A 150 12.12 19.16 -21.78
N LEU A 151 11.92 18.23 -22.70
CA LEU A 151 12.98 17.55 -23.43
C LEU A 151 13.25 18.32 -24.73
N GLN A 152 14.48 18.77 -24.94
CA GLN A 152 14.96 19.31 -26.19
C GLN A 152 15.89 18.30 -26.85
N ALA A 153 15.73 18.04 -28.12
CA ALA A 153 16.57 17.09 -28.84
C ALA A 153 16.93 17.59 -30.24
N GLU A 154 18.13 17.30 -30.69
CA GLU A 154 18.53 17.61 -32.06
C GLU A 154 17.71 16.78 -33.05
N LYS A 155 17.49 15.50 -32.72
CA LYS A 155 16.63 14.60 -33.45
C LYS A 155 15.82 13.73 -32.50
N LEU A 156 14.50 13.69 -32.71
CA LEU A 156 13.57 12.84 -32.00
C LEU A 156 12.86 11.92 -32.96
N ARG A 157 13.10 10.61 -32.86
CA ARG A 157 12.43 9.58 -33.68
C ARG A 157 11.27 9.01 -32.90
N ILE A 158 10.12 8.92 -33.52
CA ILE A 158 8.92 8.29 -33.02
C ILE A 158 8.58 7.11 -33.92
N ASP A 159 8.56 5.92 -33.34
CA ASP A 159 8.16 4.68 -34.01
C ASP A 159 6.92 4.12 -33.31
N GLN A 160 5.75 4.24 -33.95
CA GLN A 160 4.47 3.79 -33.42
C GLN A 160 4.34 2.27 -33.39
N ASP A 161 5.01 1.55 -34.30
CA ASP A 161 4.94 0.09 -34.36
C ASP A 161 5.70 -0.54 -33.19
N SER A 162 6.86 0.00 -32.86
CA SER A 162 7.63 -0.40 -31.68
C SER A 162 7.18 0.34 -30.41
N GLU A 163 6.29 1.32 -30.52
CA GLU A 163 5.81 2.21 -29.44
C GLU A 163 6.98 2.88 -28.68
N GLN A 164 8.02 3.29 -29.39
CA GLN A 164 9.23 3.90 -28.82
C GLN A 164 9.54 5.27 -29.41
N GLY A 165 10.01 6.14 -28.52
CA GLY A 165 10.69 7.37 -28.88
C GLY A 165 12.19 7.27 -28.62
N HIS A 166 13.01 7.80 -29.53
CA HIS A 166 14.45 7.90 -29.40
C HIS A 166 14.90 9.35 -29.64
N ALA A 167 15.56 9.92 -28.65
CA ALA A 167 16.11 11.27 -28.73
C ALA A 167 17.63 11.21 -28.82
N GLU A 168 18.19 11.95 -29.74
CA GLU A 168 19.63 12.12 -29.94
C GLU A 168 20.05 13.52 -29.49
N ARG A 169 21.17 13.63 -28.75
CA ARG A 169 21.69 14.89 -28.17
C ARG A 169 20.62 15.64 -27.41
N ALA A 170 20.02 14.96 -26.46
CA ALA A 170 18.91 15.47 -25.69
C ALA A 170 19.36 16.31 -24.49
N LEU A 171 18.61 17.37 -24.21
CA LEU A 171 18.72 18.21 -23.01
C LEU A 171 17.39 18.14 -22.26
N LEU A 172 17.44 17.79 -21.00
CA LEU A 172 16.28 17.82 -20.13
C LEU A 172 16.30 19.09 -19.28
N ASN A 173 15.31 19.93 -19.45
CA ASN A 173 15.07 21.07 -18.57
C ASN A 173 13.97 20.68 -17.58
N PHE A 174 14.28 20.74 -16.28
CA PHE A 174 13.36 20.43 -15.20
C PHE A 174 13.32 21.61 -14.21
N GLN A 175 12.20 22.32 -14.15
CA GLN A 175 12.01 23.49 -13.27
C GLN A 175 13.16 24.51 -13.35
N GLY A 176 13.69 24.77 -14.55
CA GLY A 176 14.80 25.70 -14.77
C GLY A 176 16.19 25.09 -14.62
N PHE A 177 16.30 23.86 -14.11
CA PHE A 177 17.57 23.11 -14.10
C PHE A 177 17.77 22.40 -15.43
N GLN A 178 18.90 22.65 -16.09
CA GLN A 178 19.26 22.01 -17.35
C GLN A 178 20.25 20.87 -17.12
N SER A 179 19.92 19.67 -17.63
CA SER A 179 20.82 18.52 -17.58
C SER A 179 22.04 18.72 -18.48
N PRO A 180 23.15 18.00 -18.26
CA PRO A 180 24.14 17.79 -19.30
C PRO A 180 23.51 17.20 -20.57
N VAL A 181 24.18 17.37 -21.72
CA VAL A 181 23.74 16.74 -22.98
C VAL A 181 23.73 15.23 -22.82
N ILE A 182 22.58 14.61 -23.02
CA ILE A 182 22.39 13.18 -23.02
C ILE A 182 22.59 12.70 -24.48
N PRO A 183 23.63 11.93 -24.78
CA PRO A 183 23.92 11.57 -26.17
C PRO A 183 22.79 10.80 -26.84
N TRP A 184 22.14 9.94 -26.09
CA TRP A 184 21.05 9.08 -26.56
C TRP A 184 20.09 8.75 -25.41
N LEU A 185 18.79 8.87 -25.65
CA LEU A 185 17.70 8.59 -24.70
C LEU A 185 16.57 7.87 -25.43
N SER A 186 16.02 6.80 -24.85
CA SER A 186 14.79 6.17 -25.33
C SER A 186 13.69 6.27 -24.28
N PHE A 187 12.44 6.38 -24.72
CA PHE A 187 11.27 6.43 -23.85
C PHE A 187 10.07 5.74 -24.51
N PRO A 188 9.14 5.16 -23.73
CA PRO A 188 7.91 4.58 -24.26
C PRO A 188 6.92 5.66 -24.71
N LEU A 189 6.17 5.36 -25.78
CA LEU A 189 5.06 6.20 -26.26
C LEU A 189 3.69 5.79 -25.67
N THR A 190 3.67 4.75 -24.87
CA THR A 190 2.48 4.20 -24.22
C THR A 190 2.82 3.89 -22.76
N ASP A 191 1.82 3.56 -21.95
CA ASP A 191 2.02 3.09 -20.55
C ASP A 191 2.60 1.67 -20.48
N SER A 192 3.03 1.10 -21.60
CA SER A 192 3.64 -0.23 -21.63
C SER A 192 4.97 -0.25 -20.89
N ARG A 193 5.15 -1.27 -20.04
CA ARG A 193 6.40 -1.47 -19.29
C ARG A 193 7.53 -1.88 -20.25
N ARG A 194 8.64 -1.16 -20.21
CA ARG A 194 9.82 -1.42 -21.07
C ARG A 194 11.12 -1.26 -20.29
N SER A 195 12.14 -1.99 -20.71
CA SER A 195 13.50 -1.84 -20.17
C SER A 195 14.09 -0.50 -20.59
N GLY A 196 14.78 0.16 -19.65
CA GLY A 196 15.41 1.44 -19.93
C GLY A 196 15.95 2.14 -18.68
N TRP A 197 16.67 3.23 -18.91
CA TRP A 197 17.13 4.11 -17.84
C TRP A 197 15.97 4.87 -17.21
N LEU A 198 15.94 4.91 -15.89
CA LEU A 198 15.01 5.76 -15.14
C LEU A 198 15.67 7.10 -14.80
N PRO A 199 14.89 8.14 -14.50
CA PRO A 199 15.43 9.43 -14.09
C PRO A 199 16.42 9.28 -12.93
N PRO A 200 17.62 9.90 -13.02
CA PRO A 200 18.58 9.86 -11.95
C PRO A 200 18.05 10.58 -10.71
N THR A 201 18.41 10.09 -9.53
CA THR A 201 18.17 10.78 -8.26
C THR A 201 19.48 11.30 -7.70
N MET A 202 19.46 12.54 -7.23
CA MET A 202 20.61 13.20 -6.62
C MET A 202 20.25 13.68 -5.22
N GLY A 203 21.22 13.71 -4.34
CA GLY A 203 21.03 14.21 -2.99
C GLY A 203 22.35 14.62 -2.34
N VAL A 204 22.24 15.41 -1.27
CA VAL A 204 23.38 15.77 -0.43
C VAL A 204 22.98 15.53 1.01
N THR A 205 23.74 14.73 1.73
CA THR A 205 23.54 14.48 3.16
C THR A 205 24.87 14.52 3.90
N SER A 206 24.85 14.80 5.21
CA SER A 206 26.05 14.74 6.05
C SER A 206 26.66 13.33 6.17
N ARG A 207 25.90 12.29 5.85
CA ARG A 207 26.29 10.88 6.00
C ARG A 207 26.91 10.30 4.73
N THR A 208 26.34 10.62 3.57
CA THR A 208 26.76 10.09 2.26
C THR A 208 27.53 11.13 1.43
N GLY A 209 27.46 12.41 1.81
CA GLY A 209 27.94 13.51 0.97
C GLY A 209 27.01 13.73 -0.22
N ALA A 210 27.55 14.22 -1.32
CA ALA A 210 26.84 14.26 -2.59
C ALA A 210 26.68 12.83 -3.12
N ASP A 211 25.47 12.44 -3.45
CA ASP A 211 25.19 11.12 -4.00
C ASP A 211 24.33 11.20 -5.26
N VAL A 212 24.63 10.33 -6.22
CA VAL A 212 23.91 10.18 -7.48
C VAL A 212 23.58 8.70 -7.68
N THR A 213 22.32 8.41 -7.96
CA THR A 213 21.86 7.07 -8.33
C THR A 213 21.25 7.12 -9.73
N ILE A 214 21.68 6.22 -10.63
CA ILE A 214 21.22 6.17 -12.02
C ILE A 214 20.56 4.80 -12.26
N PRO A 215 19.24 4.65 -11.99
CA PRO A 215 18.59 3.36 -12.08
C PRO A 215 18.42 2.88 -13.53
N TYR A 216 18.55 1.56 -13.73
CA TYR A 216 18.17 0.89 -14.97
C TYR A 216 17.12 -0.17 -14.69
N TYR A 217 15.99 -0.08 -15.35
CA TYR A 217 14.86 -0.98 -15.25
C TYR A 217 14.89 -2.05 -16.33
N PHE A 218 14.75 -3.31 -15.94
CA PHE A 218 14.62 -4.47 -16.83
C PHE A 218 13.17 -4.98 -16.76
N ASN A 219 12.45 -4.90 -17.86
CA ASN A 219 11.17 -5.57 -18.05
C ASN A 219 11.42 -7.02 -18.47
N LEU A 220 11.59 -7.93 -17.51
CA LEU A 220 11.95 -9.33 -17.78
C LEU A 220 10.79 -10.12 -18.37
N ALA A 221 9.57 -9.87 -17.85
CA ALA A 221 8.32 -10.47 -18.30
C ALA A 221 7.13 -9.60 -17.86
N THR A 222 5.93 -9.94 -18.31
CA THR A 222 4.70 -9.21 -17.89
C THR A 222 4.49 -9.20 -16.39
N ASN A 223 4.98 -10.21 -15.70
CA ASN A 223 4.83 -10.43 -14.27
C ASN A 223 6.15 -10.43 -13.48
N ARG A 224 7.28 -10.05 -14.11
CA ARG A 224 8.61 -10.01 -13.47
C ARG A 224 9.39 -8.80 -13.92
N ASP A 225 10.09 -8.17 -13.00
CA ASP A 225 11.01 -7.08 -13.30
C ASP A 225 12.22 -7.07 -12.37
N LEU A 226 13.25 -6.34 -12.81
CA LEU A 226 14.46 -6.07 -12.05
C LEU A 226 14.87 -4.62 -12.29
N THR A 227 15.19 -3.90 -11.20
CA THR A 227 15.83 -2.59 -11.32
C THR A 227 17.20 -2.64 -10.68
N LEU A 228 18.21 -2.23 -11.40
CA LEU A 228 19.56 -2.04 -10.86
C LEU A 228 19.73 -0.56 -10.49
N TYR A 229 20.43 -0.30 -9.40
CA TYR A 229 20.68 1.02 -8.81
C TYR A 229 22.18 1.26 -8.63
N PRO A 230 22.97 1.50 -9.68
CA PRO A 230 24.33 2.01 -9.52
C PRO A 230 24.26 3.36 -8.79
N ARG A 231 25.01 3.47 -7.71
CA ARG A 231 25.06 4.68 -6.86
C ARG A 231 26.50 5.08 -6.61
N PHE A 232 26.77 6.37 -6.72
CA PHE A 232 28.05 7.00 -6.41
C PHE A 232 27.86 8.00 -5.30
N SER A 233 28.61 7.85 -4.24
CA SER A 233 28.55 8.70 -3.06
C SER A 233 29.95 9.25 -2.76
N SER A 234 30.05 10.57 -2.56
CA SER A 234 31.36 11.21 -2.35
C SER A 234 32.05 10.79 -1.06
N LEU A 235 31.28 10.43 -0.01
CA LEU A 235 31.84 10.00 1.29
C LEU A 235 31.88 8.47 1.46
N ARG A 236 31.07 7.70 0.71
CA ARG A 236 30.93 6.25 0.89
C ARG A 236 31.44 5.44 -0.31
N GLY A 237 31.73 6.10 -1.44
CA GLY A 237 32.17 5.45 -2.67
C GLY A 237 31.07 4.83 -3.50
N PRO A 238 31.43 3.97 -4.47
CA PRO A 238 30.48 3.31 -5.34
C PRO A 238 29.72 2.18 -4.64
N SER A 239 28.45 2.03 -4.95
CA SER A 239 27.62 0.92 -4.52
C SER A 239 26.67 0.49 -5.63
N LEU A 240 26.19 -0.75 -5.56
CA LEU A 240 25.22 -1.31 -6.50
C LEU A 240 24.04 -1.87 -5.72
N GLY A 241 22.85 -1.37 -6.05
CA GLY A 241 21.58 -1.94 -5.60
C GLY A 241 20.90 -2.76 -6.70
N GLY A 242 20.10 -3.75 -6.30
CA GLY A 242 19.22 -4.51 -7.17
C GLY A 242 17.88 -4.74 -6.49
N TRP A 243 16.79 -4.55 -7.22
CA TRP A 243 15.42 -4.83 -6.74
C TRP A 243 14.66 -5.63 -7.79
N GLY A 244 14.53 -6.94 -7.54
CA GLY A 244 13.77 -7.87 -8.34
C GLY A 244 12.38 -8.12 -7.75
N ARG A 245 11.36 -8.18 -8.61
CA ARG A 245 9.97 -8.46 -8.20
C ARG A 245 9.35 -9.47 -9.14
N TYR A 246 8.43 -10.26 -8.60
CA TYR A 246 7.60 -11.16 -9.40
C TYR A 246 6.18 -11.26 -8.81
N LEU A 247 5.23 -11.55 -9.69
CA LEU A 247 3.81 -11.75 -9.37
C LEU A 247 3.29 -12.93 -10.18
N GLU A 248 2.99 -14.03 -9.49
CA GLU A 248 2.34 -15.22 -10.03
C GLU A 248 0.92 -15.34 -9.47
N PRO A 249 0.04 -16.17 -10.02
CA PRO A 249 -1.33 -16.31 -9.52
C PRO A 249 -1.41 -16.70 -8.05
N THR A 250 -0.47 -17.51 -7.56
CA THR A 250 -0.45 -18.02 -6.19
C THR A 250 0.74 -17.53 -5.37
N ALA A 251 1.63 -16.72 -5.96
CA ALA A 251 2.82 -16.25 -5.26
C ALA A 251 3.24 -14.85 -5.72
N SER A 252 3.74 -14.06 -4.81
CA SER A 252 4.37 -12.78 -5.13
C SER A 252 5.56 -12.56 -4.23
N GLY A 253 6.53 -11.80 -4.72
CA GLY A 253 7.68 -11.50 -3.89
C GLY A 253 8.58 -10.45 -4.48
N GLU A 254 9.45 -9.97 -3.61
CA GLU A 254 10.51 -9.05 -3.95
C GLU A 254 11.81 -9.41 -3.23
N LEU A 255 12.90 -9.20 -3.93
CA LEU A 255 14.26 -9.32 -3.41
C LEU A 255 14.98 -8.01 -3.65
N ARG A 256 15.48 -7.40 -2.59
CA ARG A 256 16.31 -6.20 -2.65
C ARG A 256 17.67 -6.47 -2.05
N VAL A 257 18.71 -6.15 -2.78
CA VAL A 257 20.11 -6.27 -2.37
C VAL A 257 20.79 -4.94 -2.61
N GLU A 258 21.57 -4.45 -1.68
CA GLU A 258 22.47 -3.32 -1.86
C GLU A 258 23.85 -3.75 -1.38
N LEU A 259 24.89 -3.48 -2.17
CA LEU A 259 26.27 -3.83 -1.89
C LEU A 259 27.17 -2.61 -2.12
N ASN A 260 27.90 -2.25 -1.10
CA ASN A 260 29.06 -1.37 -1.19
C ASN A 260 30.31 -2.22 -0.93
N PRO A 261 31.12 -2.52 -1.95
CA PRO A 261 32.26 -3.39 -1.79
C PRO A 261 33.34 -2.83 -0.86
N LYS A 262 33.42 -1.51 -0.77
CA LYS A 262 34.33 -0.81 0.11
C LYS A 262 33.78 0.57 0.45
N ASP A 263 33.19 0.71 1.62
CA ASP A 263 32.77 2.01 2.15
C ASP A 263 34.01 2.84 2.45
N LEU A 264 34.18 4.00 1.80
CA LEU A 264 35.37 4.85 1.96
C LEU A 264 35.54 5.41 3.37
N LYS A 265 34.47 5.44 4.18
CA LYS A 265 34.51 5.98 5.53
C LYS A 265 34.87 4.92 6.57
N THR A 266 34.41 3.67 6.40
CA THR A 266 34.68 2.56 7.34
C THR A 266 35.80 1.64 6.86
N GLY A 267 36.05 1.57 5.55
CA GLY A 267 37.02 0.67 4.93
C GLY A 267 36.47 -0.73 4.61
N ASP A 268 35.29 -1.06 5.14
CA ASP A 268 34.70 -2.39 5.05
C ASP A 268 33.70 -2.54 3.90
N ALA A 269 33.43 -3.77 3.52
CA ALA A 269 32.31 -4.09 2.64
C ALA A 269 31.00 -4.01 3.43
N ARG A 270 29.99 -3.33 2.85
CA ARG A 270 28.69 -3.14 3.51
C ARG A 270 27.55 -3.59 2.61
N TYR A 271 26.54 -4.23 3.19
CA TYR A 271 25.41 -4.74 2.44
C TYR A 271 24.08 -4.59 3.17
N PHE A 272 23.02 -4.57 2.37
CA PHE A 272 21.63 -4.73 2.77
C PHE A 272 20.99 -5.83 1.94
N LEU A 273 20.26 -6.74 2.59
CA LEU A 273 19.45 -7.78 1.97
C LEU A 273 18.03 -7.68 2.53
N SER A 274 17.03 -7.71 1.65
CA SER A 274 15.62 -7.84 2.03
C SER A 274 14.92 -8.77 1.06
N SER A 275 14.32 -9.83 1.58
CA SER A 275 13.50 -10.79 0.83
C SER A 275 12.11 -10.82 1.45
N LEU A 276 11.13 -10.36 0.70
CA LEU A 276 9.72 -10.40 1.06
C LEU A 276 8.99 -11.29 0.06
N HIS A 277 8.31 -12.31 0.56
CA HIS A 277 7.64 -13.28 -0.28
C HIS A 277 6.32 -13.72 0.35
N ARG A 278 5.30 -13.94 -0.47
CA ARG A 278 4.00 -14.47 -0.09
C ARG A 278 3.57 -15.54 -1.06
N PHE A 279 2.95 -16.58 -0.54
CA PHE A 279 2.33 -17.62 -1.36
C PHE A 279 0.96 -17.97 -0.79
N GLN A 280 0.06 -18.38 -1.66
CA GLN A 280 -1.31 -18.77 -1.32
C GLN A 280 -1.62 -20.11 -1.99
N ASP A 281 -2.29 -20.99 -1.23
CA ASP A 281 -2.77 -22.27 -1.70
C ASP A 281 -1.71 -23.19 -2.37
N LEU A 282 -0.49 -23.20 -1.83
CA LEU A 282 0.52 -24.18 -2.21
C LEU A 282 0.26 -25.50 -1.44
N ALA A 283 -0.40 -26.45 -2.07
CA ALA A 283 -0.86 -27.70 -1.44
C ALA A 283 -1.70 -27.46 -0.16
N GLY A 284 -2.56 -26.43 -0.18
CA GLY A 284 -3.39 -26.01 0.94
C GLY A 284 -2.70 -25.17 2.00
N TRP A 285 -1.44 -24.80 1.80
CA TRP A 285 -0.70 -23.89 2.66
C TRP A 285 -0.64 -22.47 2.07
N SER A 286 -0.82 -21.49 2.92
CA SER A 286 -0.55 -20.09 2.62
C SER A 286 0.50 -19.55 3.58
N GLY A 287 1.40 -18.70 3.10
CA GLY A 287 2.47 -18.23 3.95
C GLY A 287 3.21 -17.03 3.42
N GLN A 288 4.15 -16.57 4.23
CA GLN A 288 5.00 -15.46 3.90
C GLN A 288 6.34 -15.56 4.63
N TRP A 289 7.35 -14.93 4.06
CA TRP A 289 8.56 -14.59 4.81
C TRP A 289 8.94 -13.13 4.58
N ASP A 290 9.49 -12.52 5.61
CA ASP A 290 10.12 -11.19 5.61
C ASP A 290 11.48 -11.37 6.29
N VAL A 291 12.51 -11.54 5.47
CA VAL A 291 13.87 -11.77 5.94
C VAL A 291 14.74 -10.61 5.50
N ARG A 292 15.24 -9.87 6.46
CA ARG A 292 16.13 -8.73 6.21
C ARG A 292 17.44 -8.91 6.96
N SER A 293 18.52 -8.42 6.37
CA SER A 293 19.86 -8.46 6.97
C SER A 293 20.67 -7.26 6.53
N VAL A 294 21.49 -6.74 7.43
CA VAL A 294 22.49 -5.71 7.15
C VAL A 294 23.86 -6.16 7.61
N SER A 295 24.90 -5.59 7.03
CA SER A 295 26.29 -5.92 7.35
C SER A 295 26.66 -5.59 8.79
N ASP A 296 26.13 -4.48 9.32
CA ASP A 296 26.55 -3.89 10.59
C ASP A 296 25.44 -3.00 11.20
N ASP A 297 25.60 -2.67 12.47
CA ASP A 297 24.60 -1.93 13.25
C ASP A 297 24.38 -0.48 12.78
N GLN A 298 25.36 0.11 12.09
CA GLN A 298 25.28 1.49 11.61
C GLN A 298 24.75 1.60 10.18
N TYR A 299 24.56 0.46 9.47
CA TYR A 299 24.15 0.50 8.06
C TYR A 299 22.88 1.32 7.82
N LEU A 300 21.82 1.06 8.59
CA LEU A 300 20.54 1.77 8.43
C LEU A 300 20.64 3.26 8.77
N VAL A 301 21.44 3.60 9.77
CA VAL A 301 21.69 5.01 10.13
C VAL A 301 22.40 5.73 8.99
N ASP A 302 23.38 5.10 8.38
CA ASP A 302 24.23 5.70 7.35
C ASP A 302 23.59 5.78 5.95
N TYR A 303 22.81 4.77 5.56
CA TYR A 303 22.30 4.64 4.20
C TYR A 303 20.80 4.90 4.06
N SER A 304 20.02 4.89 5.17
CA SER A 304 18.59 5.15 5.09
C SER A 304 18.29 6.60 4.70
N ARG A 305 17.36 6.77 3.76
CA ARG A 305 16.90 8.08 3.29
C ARG A 305 15.67 8.59 4.05
N ASN A 306 15.15 7.82 4.99
CA ASN A 306 13.98 8.19 5.80
C ASN A 306 14.22 7.97 7.29
N ILE A 307 13.49 8.72 8.11
CA ILE A 307 13.60 8.69 9.57
C ILE A 307 13.19 7.32 10.12
N LEU A 308 12.18 6.68 9.55
CA LEU A 308 11.71 5.37 10.01
C LEU A 308 12.80 4.30 9.85
N GLY A 309 13.46 4.24 8.70
CA GLY A 309 14.56 3.29 8.48
C GLY A 309 15.75 3.54 9.41
N SER A 310 16.15 4.81 9.60
CA SER A 310 17.27 5.18 10.45
C SER A 310 17.00 5.02 11.96
N SER A 311 15.74 4.87 12.37
CA SER A 311 15.35 4.70 13.78
C SER A 311 15.07 3.24 14.17
N LEU A 312 15.17 2.29 13.25
CA LEU A 312 15.01 0.88 13.55
C LEU A 312 16.12 0.42 14.51
N ARG A 313 15.75 -0.22 15.60
CA ARG A 313 16.66 -0.78 16.61
C ARG A 313 16.91 -2.27 16.43
N SER A 314 15.97 -2.92 15.78
CA SER A 314 15.96 -4.37 15.59
C SER A 314 15.26 -4.67 14.26
N ILE A 315 15.87 -5.51 13.46
CA ILE A 315 15.35 -5.94 12.16
C ILE A 315 14.75 -7.33 12.33
N PRO A 316 13.43 -7.50 12.18
CA PRO A 316 12.83 -8.82 12.27
C PRO A 316 13.18 -9.69 11.06
N ARG A 317 13.32 -10.99 11.29
CA ARG A 317 13.44 -12.07 10.30
C ARG A 317 12.34 -13.05 10.62
N ALA A 318 11.27 -13.01 9.85
CA ALA A 318 10.07 -13.78 10.13
C ALA A 318 9.69 -14.67 8.94
N ILE A 319 9.33 -15.92 9.26
CA ILE A 319 8.76 -16.87 8.30
C ILE A 319 7.50 -17.42 8.96
N ALA A 320 6.41 -17.49 8.21
CA ALA A 320 5.17 -18.09 8.67
C ALA A 320 4.46 -18.81 7.53
N ALA A 321 3.88 -19.97 7.85
CA ALA A 321 3.00 -20.72 6.96
C ALA A 321 1.78 -21.21 7.75
N SER A 322 0.60 -21.13 7.16
CA SER A 322 -0.65 -21.56 7.76
C SER A 322 -1.44 -22.44 6.81
N ARG A 323 -2.13 -23.42 7.38
CA ARG A 323 -3.08 -24.27 6.66
C ARG A 323 -4.41 -24.25 7.39
N GLY A 324 -5.46 -23.92 6.64
CA GLY A 324 -6.83 -23.99 7.11
C GLY A 324 -7.39 -25.41 7.06
N PHE A 325 -8.23 -25.75 8.01
CA PHE A 325 -9.04 -26.96 8.09
C PHE A 325 -10.49 -26.53 8.28
N ALA A 326 -11.44 -27.44 8.15
CA ALA A 326 -12.86 -27.14 8.31
C ALA A 326 -13.17 -26.41 9.65
N ASN A 327 -12.49 -26.80 10.73
CA ASN A 327 -12.74 -26.30 12.07
C ASN A 327 -11.49 -25.68 12.72
N GLY A 328 -10.61 -25.05 11.94
CA GLY A 328 -9.43 -24.44 12.53
C GLY A 328 -8.31 -24.15 11.54
N ALA A 329 -7.17 -23.74 12.10
CA ALA A 329 -5.96 -23.46 11.34
C ALA A 329 -4.70 -23.86 12.12
N LEU A 330 -3.74 -24.46 11.43
CA LEU A 330 -2.38 -24.70 11.93
C LEU A 330 -1.45 -23.64 11.37
N THR A 331 -0.72 -22.96 12.22
CA THR A 331 0.30 -21.97 11.84
C THR A 331 1.65 -22.42 12.36
N LEU A 332 2.63 -22.47 11.46
CA LEU A 332 4.03 -22.70 11.76
C LEU A 332 4.78 -21.39 11.53
N SER A 333 5.55 -20.93 12.49
CA SER A 333 6.30 -19.68 12.35
C SER A 333 7.66 -19.73 13.03
N ALA A 334 8.56 -18.87 12.56
CA ALA A 334 9.83 -18.62 13.20
C ALA A 334 10.14 -17.13 13.07
N THR A 335 10.47 -16.51 14.20
CA THR A 335 10.83 -15.09 14.25
C THR A 335 12.14 -14.93 15.02
N SER A 336 13.12 -14.31 14.37
CA SER A 336 14.38 -13.90 14.96
C SER A 336 14.67 -12.43 14.68
N TYR A 337 15.71 -11.87 15.28
CA TYR A 337 16.00 -10.45 15.17
C TYR A 337 17.49 -10.22 14.96
N GLN A 338 17.82 -9.27 14.08
CA GLN A 338 19.14 -8.67 14.03
C GLN A 338 19.11 -7.33 14.76
N ASN A 339 19.84 -7.17 15.84
CA ASN A 339 20.03 -5.89 16.50
C ASN A 339 20.92 -5.00 15.65
N VAL A 340 20.51 -3.74 15.51
CA VAL A 340 21.21 -2.73 14.71
C VAL A 340 21.46 -1.44 15.51
N LEU A 341 21.29 -1.46 16.81
CA LEU A 341 21.56 -0.32 17.69
C LEU A 341 22.05 -0.80 19.07
N ASP A 342 22.87 0.07 19.67
CA ASP A 342 23.46 0.06 20.99
C ASP A 342 23.31 -1.24 21.80
N ALA A 343 24.42 -1.88 22.09
CA ALA A 343 24.53 -3.11 22.92
C ALA A 343 23.85 -3.00 24.31
N LYS A 344 23.45 -1.79 24.73
CA LYS A 344 22.76 -1.55 26.00
C LYS A 344 21.27 -1.89 25.99
N LEU A 345 20.66 -2.06 24.82
CA LEU A 345 19.24 -2.42 24.70
C LEU A 345 19.10 -3.92 24.46
N SER A 346 18.45 -4.60 25.37
CA SER A 346 18.13 -6.02 25.19
C SER A 346 17.19 -6.24 24.01
N PRO A 347 17.55 -7.11 23.03
CA PRO A 347 16.65 -7.48 21.95
C PRO A 347 15.41 -8.19 22.48
N PRO A 348 14.30 -8.20 21.71
CA PRO A 348 13.18 -9.07 22.05
C PRO A 348 13.58 -10.55 21.99
N TYR A 349 12.86 -11.42 22.70
CA TYR A 349 13.04 -12.85 22.55
C TYR A 349 12.71 -13.31 21.12
N GLU A 350 13.54 -14.16 20.58
CA GLU A 350 13.23 -14.90 19.35
C GLU A 350 12.26 -16.04 19.68
N ALA A 351 11.33 -16.32 18.78
CA ALA A 351 10.46 -17.48 18.86
C ALA A 351 10.79 -18.42 17.69
N VAL A 352 11.60 -19.46 17.94
CA VAL A 352 12.13 -20.35 16.89
C VAL A 352 12.22 -21.80 17.39
N PRO A 353 11.29 -22.68 16.95
CA PRO A 353 10.06 -22.47 16.21
C PRO A 353 8.88 -22.03 17.11
N ARG A 354 7.77 -21.62 16.49
CA ARG A 354 6.44 -21.50 17.09
C ARG A 354 5.46 -22.30 16.25
N ILE A 355 4.68 -23.17 16.90
CA ILE A 355 3.61 -23.97 16.32
C ILE A 355 2.34 -23.56 17.03
N GLU A 356 1.33 -23.16 16.28
CA GLU A 356 0.06 -22.71 16.82
C GLU A 356 -1.08 -23.41 16.11
N TRP A 357 -1.96 -24.06 16.87
CA TRP A 357 -3.19 -24.61 16.38
C TRP A 357 -4.37 -23.91 17.04
N ARG A 358 -5.16 -23.19 16.22
CA ARG A 358 -6.45 -22.63 16.60
C ARG A 358 -7.55 -23.50 16.03
N TRP A 359 -8.50 -23.86 16.89
CA TRP A 359 -9.67 -24.60 16.47
C TRP A 359 -10.93 -23.91 16.97
N TYR A 360 -12.01 -24.07 16.23
CA TYR A 360 -13.32 -23.56 16.58
C TYR A 360 -14.41 -24.50 16.06
N ARG A 361 -15.49 -24.55 16.78
CA ARG A 361 -16.73 -25.21 16.37
C ARG A 361 -17.87 -24.29 16.81
N TYR A 362 -18.44 -23.61 15.85
CA TYR A 362 -19.66 -22.84 16.08
C TYR A 362 -20.86 -23.78 16.03
N ALA A 363 -21.89 -23.45 16.81
CA ALA A 363 -23.17 -24.08 16.67
C ALA A 363 -23.73 -23.81 15.28
N ASP A 364 -24.24 -24.86 14.67
CA ASP A 364 -24.70 -24.82 13.28
C ASP A 364 -25.76 -23.75 13.08
N ASP A 365 -25.51 -22.81 12.20
CA ASP A 365 -26.40 -21.68 11.87
C ASP A 365 -27.60 -22.13 10.99
N GLN A 366 -27.86 -23.43 10.88
CA GLN A 366 -28.96 -24.00 10.13
C GLN A 366 -30.30 -23.91 10.88
N GLY A 367 -30.85 -22.71 10.83
CA GLY A 367 -32.22 -22.47 11.24
C GLY A 367 -32.33 -21.94 12.68
N VAL A 368 -32.77 -20.72 12.79
CA VAL A 368 -33.13 -20.02 14.01
C VAL A 368 -34.30 -20.71 14.71
N ASN A 369 -34.02 -21.82 15.36
CA ASN A 369 -34.90 -22.35 16.39
C ASN A 369 -34.40 -21.80 17.74
N TRP A 370 -35.02 -20.75 18.20
CA TRP A 370 -34.73 -20.01 19.42
C TRP A 370 -34.81 -20.87 20.72
N SER A 371 -35.12 -22.14 20.62
CA SER A 371 -35.21 -23.08 21.73
C SER A 371 -33.97 -23.96 21.93
N GLU A 372 -33.04 -24.04 20.98
CA GLU A 372 -31.82 -24.82 21.14
C GLU A 372 -30.65 -23.92 21.51
N ARG A 373 -30.13 -24.08 22.73
CA ARG A 373 -28.94 -23.41 23.24
C ARG A 373 -27.72 -23.92 22.47
N SER A 374 -27.21 -23.11 21.57
CA SER A 374 -26.00 -23.42 20.85
C SER A 374 -24.76 -23.09 21.69
N LEU A 375 -23.79 -23.98 21.72
CA LEU A 375 -22.51 -23.77 22.40
C LEU A 375 -21.42 -23.59 21.35
N ASP A 376 -20.74 -22.45 21.40
CA ASP A 376 -19.54 -22.21 20.60
C ASP A 376 -18.33 -22.72 21.37
N LEU A 377 -17.55 -23.57 20.75
CA LEU A 377 -16.32 -24.11 21.30
C LEU A 377 -15.13 -23.55 20.51
N ALA A 378 -14.12 -23.08 21.19
CA ALA A 378 -12.88 -22.63 20.58
C ALA A 378 -11.67 -23.02 21.43
N GLY A 379 -10.50 -22.99 20.86
CA GLY A 379 -9.30 -23.20 21.61
C GLY A 379 -8.03 -22.89 20.85
N LEU A 380 -6.98 -22.69 21.62
CA LEU A 380 -5.64 -22.46 21.16
C LEU A 380 -4.71 -23.50 21.80
N VAL A 381 -3.85 -24.12 20.99
CA VAL A 381 -2.66 -24.84 21.45
C VAL A 381 -1.46 -24.19 20.81
N GLU A 382 -0.54 -23.68 21.62
CA GLU A 382 0.72 -23.09 21.16
C GLU A 382 1.88 -23.86 21.77
N MET A 383 2.91 -24.12 20.97
CA MET A 383 4.22 -24.57 21.43
C MET A 383 5.30 -23.70 20.82
N ALA A 384 6.12 -23.04 21.63
CA ALA A 384 7.14 -22.12 21.15
C ALA A 384 8.45 -22.27 21.95
N ARG A 385 9.58 -22.21 21.25
CA ARG A 385 10.89 -22.10 21.86
C ARG A 385 11.35 -20.65 21.84
N PHE A 386 11.61 -20.12 23.02
CA PHE A 386 12.11 -18.76 23.22
C PHE A 386 13.60 -18.76 23.52
N ARG A 387 14.34 -17.90 22.80
CA ARG A 387 15.77 -17.72 23.00
C ARG A 387 16.17 -16.25 22.82
N ARG A 388 17.28 -15.85 23.39
CA ARG A 388 17.85 -14.50 23.29
C ARG A 388 19.39 -14.60 23.23
N PRO A 389 19.96 -14.94 22.06
CA PRO A 389 21.35 -15.40 21.92
C PRO A 389 22.44 -14.44 22.41
N LEU A 390 22.16 -13.12 22.41
CA LEU A 390 23.16 -12.08 22.74
C LEU A 390 23.03 -11.55 24.18
N VAL A 391 22.14 -12.09 24.97
CA VAL A 391 21.87 -11.63 26.35
C VAL A 391 21.74 -12.83 27.26
N ASP A 392 22.43 -12.75 28.42
CA ASP A 392 22.25 -13.74 29.47
C ASP A 392 20.82 -13.68 30.03
N SER A 393 19.97 -14.61 29.59
CA SER A 393 18.54 -14.62 29.87
C SER A 393 18.01 -16.05 29.98
N VAL A 394 16.89 -16.21 30.70
CA VAL A 394 16.24 -17.52 30.84
C VAL A 394 15.61 -17.91 29.50
N GLU A 395 16.09 -18.98 28.90
CA GLU A 395 15.55 -19.53 27.64
C GLU A 395 14.73 -20.79 27.91
N GLY A 396 13.85 -21.15 27.01
CA GLY A 396 13.07 -22.37 27.16
C GLY A 396 11.96 -22.57 26.17
N TRP A 397 11.20 -23.63 26.39
CA TRP A 397 9.97 -23.93 25.69
C TRP A 397 8.77 -23.47 26.51
N ARG A 398 7.76 -22.96 25.83
CA ARG A 398 6.44 -22.73 26.40
C ARG A 398 5.40 -23.51 25.60
N THR A 399 4.53 -24.23 26.32
CA THR A 399 3.32 -24.82 25.77
C THR A 399 2.11 -24.14 26.41
N VAL A 400 1.19 -23.63 25.61
CA VAL A 400 -0.06 -23.01 26.06
C VAL A 400 -1.23 -23.81 25.52
N ILE A 401 -2.21 -24.07 26.38
CA ILE A 401 -3.50 -24.68 26.00
C ILE A 401 -4.58 -23.76 26.57
N ASN A 402 -5.44 -23.25 25.69
CA ASN A 402 -6.50 -22.31 26.07
C ASN A 402 -7.82 -22.71 25.39
N PRO A 403 -8.55 -23.71 25.90
CA PRO A 403 -9.90 -24.01 25.47
C PRO A 403 -10.91 -23.00 26.02
N SER A 404 -11.96 -22.71 25.27
CA SER A 404 -13.06 -21.86 25.66
C SER A 404 -14.41 -22.41 25.20
N VAL A 405 -15.44 -22.16 26.00
CA VAL A 405 -16.83 -22.43 25.67
C VAL A 405 -17.64 -21.15 25.88
N GLN A 406 -18.47 -20.83 24.90
CA GLN A 406 -19.37 -19.68 24.93
C GLN A 406 -20.81 -20.15 24.68
N ALA A 407 -21.77 -19.53 25.33
CA ALA A 407 -23.20 -19.80 25.17
C ALA A 407 -23.91 -18.51 24.70
N PRO A 408 -23.78 -18.11 23.42
CA PRO A 408 -24.37 -16.89 22.92
C PRO A 408 -25.90 -16.99 22.85
N TRP A 409 -26.57 -16.06 23.49
CA TRP A 409 -27.99 -15.81 23.32
C TRP A 409 -28.18 -14.46 22.63
N ARG A 410 -28.78 -14.47 21.44
CA ARG A 410 -28.93 -13.28 20.59
C ARG A 410 -30.39 -13.06 20.23
N GLN A 411 -30.79 -11.79 20.29
CA GLN A 411 -32.09 -11.29 19.86
C GLN A 411 -31.88 -10.05 18.97
N PRO A 412 -32.84 -9.66 18.14
CA PRO A 412 -32.71 -8.45 17.33
C PRO A 412 -32.44 -7.18 18.15
N TRP A 413 -32.86 -7.16 19.40
CA TRP A 413 -32.71 -6.02 20.31
C TRP A 413 -31.53 -6.13 21.28
N GLY A 414 -30.80 -7.25 21.32
CA GLY A 414 -29.67 -7.39 22.22
C GLY A 414 -29.09 -8.80 22.30
N TYR A 415 -28.06 -8.96 23.09
CA TYR A 415 -27.37 -10.25 23.27
C TYR A 415 -26.83 -10.41 24.69
N VAL A 416 -26.62 -11.65 25.09
CA VAL A 416 -25.87 -12.05 26.29
C VAL A 416 -25.02 -13.28 25.92
N THR A 417 -23.70 -13.18 26.15
CA THR A 417 -22.74 -14.25 25.83
C THR A 417 -21.89 -14.52 27.06
N PRO A 418 -22.28 -15.47 27.92
CA PRO A 418 -21.37 -16.00 28.93
C PRO A 418 -20.29 -16.84 28.27
N SER A 419 -19.07 -16.77 28.80
CA SER A 419 -17.88 -17.48 28.33
C SER A 419 -17.10 -18.01 29.51
N LEU A 420 -16.61 -19.24 29.36
CA LEU A 420 -15.66 -19.86 30.28
C LEU A 420 -14.45 -20.32 29.48
N SER A 421 -13.27 -19.92 29.89
CA SER A 421 -12.01 -20.38 29.33
C SER A 421 -11.04 -20.86 30.40
N LEU A 422 -10.12 -21.73 29.99
CA LEU A 422 -9.06 -22.24 30.85
C LEU A 422 -7.72 -21.93 30.20
N HIS A 423 -6.89 -21.11 30.83
CA HIS A 423 -5.56 -20.83 30.35
C HIS A 423 -4.52 -21.66 31.11
N ALA A 424 -3.99 -22.70 30.46
CA ALA A 424 -2.92 -23.53 30.99
C ALA A 424 -1.61 -23.23 30.24
N ALA A 425 -0.52 -23.04 30.97
CA ALA A 425 0.82 -22.83 30.40
C ALA A 425 1.84 -23.70 31.15
N ASP A 426 2.66 -24.42 30.39
CA ASP A 426 3.81 -25.20 30.88
C ASP A 426 5.10 -24.62 30.29
N TYR A 427 6.11 -24.46 31.13
CA TYR A 427 7.43 -23.92 30.79
C TYR A 427 8.48 -24.96 31.06
N ARG A 428 9.39 -25.19 30.08
CA ARG A 428 10.56 -26.05 30.20
C ARG A 428 11.80 -25.21 29.93
N PHE A 429 12.59 -24.95 30.97
CA PHE A 429 13.75 -24.09 30.87
C PHE A 429 14.97 -24.86 30.34
N VAL A 430 15.81 -24.14 29.60
CA VAL A 430 17.14 -24.63 29.23
C VAL A 430 18.06 -24.38 30.42
N PRO A 431 18.72 -25.41 30.99
CA PRO A 431 19.68 -25.23 32.06
C PRO A 431 20.81 -24.28 31.64
N SER A 432 20.99 -23.21 32.39
CA SER A 432 21.98 -22.17 32.10
C SER A 432 22.35 -21.40 33.38
N GLU A 433 23.44 -20.65 33.34
CA GLU A 433 23.81 -19.76 34.45
C GLU A 433 22.73 -18.66 34.65
N ALA A 434 22.11 -18.18 33.56
CA ALA A 434 20.99 -17.24 33.61
C ALA A 434 19.80 -17.81 34.41
N LEU A 435 19.49 -19.07 34.22
CA LEU A 435 18.45 -19.76 34.99
C LEU A 435 18.86 -19.83 36.48
N SER A 436 20.08 -20.22 36.80
CA SER A 436 20.57 -20.30 38.17
C SER A 436 20.57 -18.94 38.89
N ARG A 437 20.81 -17.85 38.16
CA ARG A 437 20.81 -16.47 38.70
C ARG A 437 19.44 -15.80 38.67
N SER A 438 18.41 -16.48 38.20
CA SER A 438 17.08 -15.88 37.99
C SER A 438 16.31 -15.57 39.27
N GLY A 439 16.75 -16.01 40.43
CA GLY A 439 16.06 -15.85 41.72
C GLY A 439 14.81 -16.72 41.87
N LEU A 440 14.65 -17.72 41.03
CA LEU A 440 13.57 -18.70 41.12
C LEU A 440 13.78 -19.66 42.31
N SER A 441 12.71 -20.29 42.77
CA SER A 441 12.77 -21.26 43.86
C SER A 441 13.60 -22.50 43.48
N GLN A 442 14.24 -23.13 44.47
CA GLN A 442 15.10 -24.31 44.30
C GLN A 442 14.36 -25.44 43.55
N ASP A 443 13.08 -25.69 43.88
CA ASP A 443 12.24 -26.70 43.25
C ASP A 443 12.06 -26.46 41.75
N ILE A 444 11.91 -25.19 41.31
CA ILE A 444 11.81 -24.81 39.90
C ILE A 444 13.18 -24.99 39.20
N LEU A 445 14.26 -24.60 39.85
CA LEU A 445 15.60 -24.75 39.32
C LEU A 445 15.97 -26.23 39.13
N GLU A 446 15.66 -27.08 40.10
CA GLU A 446 15.91 -28.53 40.03
C GLU A 446 15.08 -29.22 38.95
N ARG A 447 13.81 -28.87 38.82
CA ARG A 447 12.93 -29.42 37.78
C ARG A 447 13.14 -28.78 36.43
N ALA A 448 13.77 -27.62 36.35
CA ALA A 448 13.86 -26.77 35.18
C ALA A 448 12.50 -26.55 34.49
N ALA A 449 11.43 -26.43 35.29
CA ALA A 449 10.06 -26.36 34.81
C ALA A 449 9.17 -25.54 35.75
N ALA A 450 8.16 -24.88 35.14
CA ALA A 450 7.12 -24.18 35.85
C ALA A 450 5.79 -24.29 35.11
N HIS A 451 4.67 -24.21 35.82
CA HIS A 451 3.35 -24.30 35.20
C HIS A 451 2.35 -23.32 35.84
N ARG A 452 1.30 -23.02 35.09
CA ARG A 452 0.19 -22.19 35.56
C ARG A 452 -1.11 -22.68 34.93
N VAL A 453 -2.19 -22.73 35.73
CA VAL A 453 -3.55 -22.99 35.26
C VAL A 453 -4.48 -21.93 35.85
N LEU A 454 -5.26 -21.25 35.00
CA LEU A 454 -6.16 -20.16 35.36
C LEU A 454 -7.50 -20.30 34.62
N PRO A 455 -8.62 -20.44 35.35
CA PRO A 455 -9.95 -20.27 34.76
C PRO A 455 -10.24 -18.77 34.57
N GLN A 456 -10.97 -18.46 33.50
CA GLN A 456 -11.45 -17.12 33.18
C GLN A 456 -12.95 -17.22 32.89
N LEU A 457 -13.74 -16.40 33.55
CA LEU A 457 -15.19 -16.29 33.34
C LEU A 457 -15.50 -14.89 32.81
N SER A 458 -16.20 -14.78 31.70
CA SER A 458 -16.69 -13.50 31.21
C SER A 458 -18.16 -13.56 30.81
N ILE A 459 -18.84 -12.42 30.89
CA ILE A 459 -20.20 -12.22 30.40
C ILE A 459 -20.20 -10.94 29.60
N ASP A 460 -20.43 -11.04 28.31
CA ASP A 460 -20.60 -9.91 27.40
C ASP A 460 -22.07 -9.75 27.04
N SER A 461 -22.62 -8.57 27.23
CA SER A 461 -24.02 -8.28 26.96
C SER A 461 -24.21 -6.88 26.38
N GLY A 462 -25.19 -6.72 25.53
CA GLY A 462 -25.50 -5.44 24.93
C GLY A 462 -26.92 -5.36 24.40
N LEU A 463 -27.38 -4.13 24.22
CA LEU A 463 -28.68 -3.83 23.63
C LEU A 463 -28.48 -3.04 22.33
N PHE A 464 -29.41 -3.20 21.41
CA PHE A 464 -29.50 -2.46 20.16
C PHE A 464 -30.81 -1.66 20.15
N LEU A 465 -30.70 -0.36 20.34
CA LEU A 465 -31.82 0.57 20.27
C LEU A 465 -31.67 1.43 19.04
N GLU A 466 -32.74 1.56 18.27
CA GLU A 466 -32.72 2.30 17.00
C GLU A 466 -33.85 3.31 16.96
N ARG A 467 -33.59 4.47 16.35
CA ARG A 467 -34.62 5.46 16.07
C ARG A 467 -34.40 6.15 14.75
N ARG A 468 -35.47 6.46 14.04
CA ARG A 468 -35.45 7.36 12.89
C ARG A 468 -35.39 8.81 13.35
N ILE A 469 -34.58 9.62 12.68
CA ILE A 469 -34.46 11.05 12.97
C ILE A 469 -35.44 11.80 12.09
N ASN A 470 -36.61 12.14 12.63
CA ASN A 470 -37.70 12.78 11.86
C ASN A 470 -37.34 14.16 11.27
N ARG A 471 -36.31 14.84 11.77
CA ARG A 471 -35.87 16.16 11.29
C ARG A 471 -34.85 16.09 10.13
N LEU A 472 -34.27 14.92 9.89
CA LEU A 472 -33.25 14.69 8.88
C LEU A 472 -33.67 13.44 8.10
N ASP A 473 -34.37 13.65 6.98
CA ASP A 473 -34.87 12.55 6.15
C ASP A 473 -33.75 11.58 5.75
N GLY A 474 -34.04 10.29 5.94
CA GLY A 474 -33.15 9.21 5.56
C GLY A 474 -32.01 8.92 6.53
N LEU A 475 -32.09 9.37 7.80
CA LEU A 475 -31.12 9.04 8.83
C LEU A 475 -31.73 8.21 9.97
N GLU A 476 -30.95 7.22 10.40
CA GLU A 476 -31.24 6.38 11.56
C GLU A 476 -30.09 6.51 12.59
N GLN A 477 -30.46 6.60 13.86
CA GLN A 477 -29.53 6.62 14.97
C GLN A 477 -29.67 5.37 15.80
N THR A 478 -28.53 4.70 16.09
CA THR A 478 -28.48 3.61 17.06
C THR A 478 -28.01 4.12 18.42
N LEU A 479 -28.41 3.43 19.48
CA LEU A 479 -27.84 3.57 20.81
C LEU A 479 -27.57 2.16 21.36
N GLU A 480 -26.31 1.87 21.67
CA GLU A 480 -25.81 0.53 21.96
C GLU A 480 -25.08 0.51 23.30
N PRO A 481 -25.80 0.38 24.43
CA PRO A 481 -25.18 0.11 25.72
C PRO A 481 -24.61 -1.32 25.72
N ARG A 482 -23.40 -1.47 26.28
CA ARG A 482 -22.68 -2.75 26.41
C ARG A 482 -22.13 -2.90 27.81
N PHE A 483 -22.28 -4.09 28.38
CA PHE A 483 -21.74 -4.49 29.65
C PHE A 483 -20.83 -5.70 29.46
N PHE A 484 -19.68 -5.65 30.10
CA PHE A 484 -18.74 -6.76 30.08
C PHE A 484 -18.22 -7.00 31.50
N TYR A 485 -18.54 -8.16 32.04
CA TYR A 485 -18.01 -8.63 33.32
C TYR A 485 -16.89 -9.62 33.06
N LEU A 486 -15.79 -9.52 33.80
CA LEU A 486 -14.66 -10.44 33.76
C LEU A 486 -14.23 -10.81 35.18
N TYR A 487 -14.11 -12.12 35.42
CA TYR A 487 -13.53 -12.69 36.60
C TYR A 487 -12.39 -13.64 36.27
N VAL A 488 -11.19 -13.37 36.80
CA VAL A 488 -9.99 -14.20 36.75
C VAL A 488 -9.36 -14.24 38.13
N PRO A 489 -9.24 -15.41 38.79
CA PRO A 489 -8.66 -15.48 40.12
C PRO A 489 -7.17 -15.13 40.11
N TYR A 490 -6.68 -14.51 41.17
CA TYR A 490 -5.25 -14.25 41.31
C TYR A 490 -4.47 -15.55 41.45
N ARG A 491 -3.34 -15.62 40.73
CA ARG A 491 -2.29 -16.62 40.91
C ARG A 491 -0.95 -15.91 40.89
N GLU A 492 -0.03 -16.35 41.75
CA GLU A 492 1.35 -15.88 41.75
C GLU A 492 2.04 -16.32 40.45
N GLN A 493 2.67 -15.41 39.73
CA GLN A 493 3.28 -15.63 38.43
C GLN A 493 4.69 -15.05 38.32
N LYS A 494 5.28 -14.59 39.44
CA LYS A 494 6.66 -14.03 39.44
C LYS A 494 7.70 -15.07 39.05
N HIS A 495 7.41 -16.35 39.32
CA HIS A 495 8.24 -17.48 38.94
C HIS A 495 8.20 -17.84 37.45
N LEU A 496 7.38 -17.20 36.65
CA LEU A 496 7.33 -17.45 35.22
C LEU A 496 8.20 -16.41 34.47
N PRO A 497 8.85 -16.78 33.38
CA PRO A 497 9.60 -15.83 32.55
C PRO A 497 8.66 -14.85 31.85
N ILE A 498 9.22 -13.81 31.24
CA ILE A 498 8.51 -12.88 30.36
C ILE A 498 9.17 -12.98 28.99
N TYR A 499 8.58 -13.74 28.10
CA TYR A 499 9.07 -13.94 26.73
C TYR A 499 8.44 -12.95 25.75
N ASP A 500 7.10 -12.87 25.73
CA ASP A 500 6.34 -12.10 24.75
C ASP A 500 5.24 -11.23 25.38
N THR A 501 5.25 -11.08 26.70
CA THR A 501 4.20 -10.31 27.40
C THR A 501 4.60 -8.86 27.59
N ALA A 502 3.67 -7.98 27.28
CA ALA A 502 3.71 -6.55 27.56
C ALA A 502 2.33 -6.02 27.97
N VAL A 503 2.29 -4.84 28.56
CA VAL A 503 1.01 -4.17 28.83
C VAL A 503 0.43 -3.69 27.48
N ALA A 504 -0.81 -4.07 27.19
CA ALA A 504 -1.51 -3.58 26.02
C ALA A 504 -1.87 -2.10 26.17
N ASP A 505 -1.72 -1.34 25.10
CA ASP A 505 -2.20 0.05 25.08
C ASP A 505 -3.72 0.09 25.27
N ILE A 506 -4.19 1.01 26.10
CA ILE A 506 -5.62 1.17 26.35
C ILE A 506 -6.29 1.64 25.06
N SER A 507 -7.26 0.85 24.61
CA SER A 507 -8.12 1.17 23.48
C SER A 507 -9.56 0.75 23.82
N TYR A 508 -10.53 1.18 23.01
CA TYR A 508 -11.92 0.76 23.20
C TYR A 508 -12.06 -0.78 23.17
N ALA A 509 -11.39 -1.45 22.23
CA ALA A 509 -11.41 -2.91 22.15
C ALA A 509 -10.73 -3.57 23.36
N GLN A 510 -9.62 -3.00 23.85
CA GLN A 510 -8.87 -3.53 24.99
C GLN A 510 -9.65 -3.47 26.32
N LEU A 511 -10.60 -2.54 26.44
CA LEU A 511 -11.48 -2.50 27.62
C LEU A 511 -12.38 -3.73 27.76
N PHE A 512 -12.64 -4.45 26.67
CA PHE A 512 -13.44 -5.69 26.61
C PHE A 512 -12.58 -6.96 26.45
N SER A 513 -11.27 -6.86 26.58
CA SER A 513 -10.40 -8.04 26.52
C SER A 513 -10.38 -8.79 27.85
N GLU A 514 -10.22 -10.11 27.79
CA GLU A 514 -10.11 -10.99 28.97
C GLU A 514 -8.74 -10.89 29.65
N ASN A 515 -7.76 -10.27 29.00
CA ASN A 515 -6.43 -10.02 29.58
C ASN A 515 -5.95 -8.60 29.22
N ARG A 516 -5.43 -7.86 30.20
CA ARG A 516 -4.82 -6.55 29.98
C ARG A 516 -3.41 -6.62 29.41
N PHE A 517 -2.81 -7.80 29.40
CA PHE A 517 -1.50 -8.06 28.81
C PHE A 517 -1.63 -8.69 27.43
N VAL A 518 -0.71 -8.40 26.55
CA VAL A 518 -0.48 -9.19 25.32
C VAL A 518 0.39 -10.41 25.66
N GLY A 519 0.41 -11.41 24.78
CA GLY A 519 1.16 -12.64 24.99
C GLY A 519 0.52 -13.58 26.03
N HIS A 520 1.24 -14.60 26.43
CA HIS A 520 0.71 -15.67 27.27
C HIS A 520 1.46 -15.86 28.60
N ASP A 521 2.54 -15.10 28.89
CA ASP A 521 3.33 -15.31 30.11
C ASP A 521 2.65 -14.71 31.34
N ARG A 522 1.86 -13.67 31.18
CA ARG A 522 1.09 -13.05 32.26
C ARG A 522 -0.39 -12.97 31.90
N ILE A 523 -1.21 -13.51 32.77
CA ILE A 523 -2.67 -13.37 32.73
C ILE A 523 -3.10 -12.59 33.96
N ALA A 524 -3.65 -11.41 33.74
CA ALA A 524 -4.07 -10.54 34.83
C ALA A 524 -5.22 -11.16 35.63
N ASP A 525 -5.12 -11.07 36.96
CA ASP A 525 -6.27 -11.27 37.81
C ASP A 525 -7.28 -10.13 37.56
N ALA A 526 -8.55 -10.48 37.57
CA ALA A 526 -9.64 -9.54 37.29
C ALA A 526 -10.90 -9.90 38.10
N ASN A 527 -11.50 -8.91 38.64
CA ASN A 527 -12.90 -8.88 39.07
C ASN A 527 -13.40 -7.49 38.71
N GLN A 528 -13.96 -7.37 37.51
CA GLN A 528 -14.19 -6.04 36.92
C GLN A 528 -15.42 -6.02 36.04
N LEU A 529 -15.98 -4.83 35.91
CA LEU A 529 -17.14 -4.52 35.10
C LEU A 529 -16.76 -3.40 34.12
N THR A 530 -16.96 -3.59 32.83
CA THR A 530 -16.77 -2.57 31.80
C THR A 530 -18.14 -2.13 31.29
N PHE A 531 -18.37 -0.84 31.27
CA PHE A 531 -19.55 -0.22 30.68
C PHE A 531 -19.13 0.54 29.43
N ALA A 532 -19.92 0.43 28.40
CA ALA A 532 -19.77 1.29 27.24
C ALA A 532 -21.13 1.71 26.69
N LEU A 533 -21.12 2.86 26.07
CA LEU A 533 -22.25 3.39 25.33
C LEU A 533 -21.73 3.84 23.95
N SER A 534 -22.26 3.27 22.90
CA SER A 534 -21.97 3.71 21.54
C SER A 534 -23.24 4.17 20.81
N SER A 535 -23.08 5.11 19.91
CA SER A 535 -24.15 5.62 19.06
C SER A 535 -23.61 5.77 17.64
N ARG A 536 -24.36 5.27 16.68
CA ARG A 536 -24.05 5.40 15.26
C ARG A 536 -25.14 6.18 14.55
N LEU A 537 -24.72 6.95 13.56
CA LEU A 537 -25.61 7.63 12.63
C LEU A 537 -25.48 6.94 11.27
N LEU A 538 -26.56 6.34 10.81
CA LEU A 538 -26.63 5.53 9.60
C LEU A 538 -27.54 6.19 8.56
N ARG A 539 -27.26 5.98 7.29
CA ARG A 539 -28.21 6.29 6.21
C ARG A 539 -29.21 5.15 6.09
N SER A 540 -30.50 5.47 6.15
CA SER A 540 -31.59 4.49 6.08
C SER A 540 -31.67 3.76 4.73
N ASP A 541 -31.23 4.43 3.63
CA ASP A 541 -31.28 3.91 2.26
C ASP A 541 -30.21 2.85 1.96
N SER A 542 -29.07 2.93 2.65
CA SER A 542 -27.88 2.13 2.33
C SER A 542 -27.26 1.44 3.54
N GLY A 543 -27.74 1.74 4.75
CA GLY A 543 -27.13 1.27 6.01
C GLY A 543 -25.71 1.85 6.24
N ARG A 544 -25.25 2.81 5.42
CA ARG A 544 -23.91 3.37 5.50
C ARG A 544 -23.73 4.17 6.79
N GLU A 545 -22.72 3.82 7.59
CA GLU A 545 -22.32 4.58 8.76
C GLU A 545 -21.69 5.92 8.35
N LEU A 546 -22.28 7.01 8.85
CA LEU A 546 -21.78 8.37 8.65
C LEU A 546 -20.92 8.83 9.81
N PHE A 547 -21.32 8.48 11.02
CA PHE A 547 -20.66 8.90 12.24
C PHE A 547 -20.87 7.88 13.36
N ARG A 548 -19.85 7.67 14.18
CA ARG A 548 -19.90 6.85 15.39
C ARG A 548 -19.24 7.60 16.54
N VAL A 549 -19.84 7.55 17.70
CA VAL A 549 -19.25 7.95 18.97
C VAL A 549 -19.37 6.81 19.95
N ALA A 550 -18.37 6.65 20.80
CA ALA A 550 -18.45 5.69 21.90
C ALA A 550 -17.69 6.21 23.11
N ALA A 551 -18.21 5.88 24.28
CA ALA A 551 -17.55 6.11 25.56
C ALA A 551 -17.51 4.80 26.34
N ALA A 552 -16.41 4.51 27.03
CA ALA A 552 -16.27 3.32 27.83
C ALA A 552 -15.44 3.56 29.10
N LEU A 553 -15.82 2.86 30.14
CA LEU A 553 -15.20 2.91 31.46
C LEU A 553 -15.16 1.51 32.06
N ARG A 554 -14.04 1.13 32.67
CA ARG A 554 -13.90 -0.10 33.45
C ARG A 554 -13.86 0.22 34.93
N HIS A 555 -14.63 -0.52 35.73
CA HIS A 555 -14.62 -0.47 37.15
C HIS A 555 -14.08 -1.77 37.74
N HIS A 556 -13.04 -1.69 38.56
CA HIS A 556 -12.46 -2.82 39.28
C HIS A 556 -13.21 -3.03 40.60
N LEU A 557 -13.88 -4.18 40.76
CA LEU A 557 -14.56 -4.59 41.98
C LEU A 557 -13.56 -5.08 43.03
N SER A 558 -12.33 -5.46 42.57
CA SER A 558 -11.18 -5.74 43.45
C SER A 558 -9.90 -5.23 42.75
N GLU A 559 -8.94 -4.76 43.54
CA GLU A 559 -7.66 -4.28 43.02
C GLU A 559 -6.90 -5.41 42.27
N PRO A 560 -6.43 -5.17 41.04
CA PRO A 560 -5.58 -6.12 40.33
C PRO A 560 -4.23 -6.25 41.03
N ARG A 561 -3.85 -7.46 41.37
CA ARG A 561 -2.65 -7.76 42.16
C ARG A 561 -1.44 -8.06 41.31
N LEU A 562 -1.66 -8.60 40.10
CA LEU A 562 -0.57 -8.97 39.19
C LEU A 562 -0.01 -7.74 38.49
N GLN A 563 1.31 -7.58 38.54
CA GLN A 563 2.06 -6.49 37.93
C GLN A 563 3.21 -7.03 37.09
N ILE A 564 3.64 -6.24 36.11
CA ILE A 564 4.89 -6.45 35.38
C ILE A 564 5.92 -5.45 35.94
N ALA A 565 7.14 -5.90 36.14
CA ALA A 565 8.24 -5.06 36.62
C ALA A 565 8.39 -3.78 35.77
N GLY A 566 8.53 -2.63 36.44
CA GLY A 566 8.64 -1.33 35.79
C GLY A 566 7.30 -0.65 35.43
N GLN A 567 6.17 -1.26 35.74
CA GLN A 567 4.84 -0.64 35.57
C GLN A 567 4.28 -0.12 36.90
N PRO A 568 3.59 1.02 36.90
CA PRO A 568 2.93 1.53 38.10
C PRO A 568 1.81 0.58 38.54
N GLN A 569 1.61 0.50 39.85
CA GLN A 569 0.50 -0.25 40.43
C GLN A 569 -0.83 0.41 40.04
N LEU A 570 -1.80 -0.40 39.63
CA LEU A 570 -3.16 0.05 39.43
C LEU A 570 -3.86 0.05 40.79
N THR A 571 -3.92 1.22 41.45
CA THR A 571 -4.57 1.42 42.76
C THR A 571 -5.96 2.03 42.61
N ASP A 572 -6.24 2.62 41.45
CA ASP A 572 -7.53 3.26 41.20
C ASP A 572 -8.61 2.21 40.90
N PRO A 573 -9.77 2.29 41.54
CA PRO A 573 -10.88 1.35 41.30
C PRO A 573 -11.52 1.54 39.92
N GLN A 574 -11.22 2.64 39.23
CA GLN A 574 -11.74 2.95 37.92
C GLN A 574 -10.59 3.12 36.93
N SER A 575 -10.77 2.60 35.71
CA SER A 575 -9.90 2.98 34.58
C SER A 575 -10.17 4.41 34.17
N ASP A 576 -9.28 4.96 33.35
CA ASP A 576 -9.59 6.19 32.64
C ASP A 576 -10.85 6.04 31.79
N LEU A 577 -11.62 7.12 31.68
CA LEU A 577 -12.73 7.21 30.74
C LEU A 577 -12.15 7.36 29.33
N LEU A 578 -12.51 6.44 28.45
CA LEU A 578 -12.13 6.49 27.06
C LEU A 578 -13.33 6.93 26.21
N MET A 579 -13.15 7.97 25.41
CA MET A 579 -14.12 8.40 24.40
C MET A 579 -13.48 8.37 23.03
N VAL A 580 -14.20 7.84 22.05
CA VAL A 580 -13.75 7.76 20.66
C VAL A 580 -14.85 8.23 19.73
N ALA A 581 -14.47 8.88 18.64
CA ALA A 581 -15.38 9.31 17.59
C ALA A 581 -14.74 9.06 16.25
N SER A 582 -15.53 8.63 15.28
CA SER A 582 -15.07 8.47 13.88
C SER A 582 -16.23 8.69 12.92
N GLY A 583 -15.93 9.12 11.70
CA GLY A 583 -16.99 9.29 10.71
C GLY A 583 -16.54 9.94 9.41
N LYS A 584 -17.50 9.99 8.48
CA LYS A 584 -17.40 10.63 7.17
C LYS A 584 -18.45 11.72 7.06
N PRO A 585 -18.28 12.87 7.73
CA PRO A 585 -19.27 13.94 7.71
C PRO A 585 -19.52 14.50 6.31
N LEU A 586 -18.50 14.46 5.46
CA LEU A 586 -18.53 14.87 4.06
C LEU A 586 -17.92 13.76 3.18
N ALA A 587 -18.31 13.70 1.91
CA ALA A 587 -17.90 12.62 1.01
C ALA A 587 -16.35 12.44 0.91
N ALA A 588 -15.62 13.54 0.97
CA ALA A 588 -14.16 13.56 0.84
C ALA A 588 -13.40 13.47 2.18
N TRP A 589 -14.08 13.53 3.33
CA TRP A 589 -13.43 13.62 4.65
C TRP A 589 -13.70 12.40 5.50
N ASN A 590 -12.61 11.80 6.03
CA ASN A 590 -12.66 10.85 7.14
C ASN A 590 -12.06 11.53 8.38
N LEU A 591 -12.80 11.55 9.46
CA LEU A 591 -12.36 12.08 10.75
C LEU A 591 -12.32 10.95 11.77
N ASP A 592 -11.29 10.92 12.59
CA ASP A 592 -11.19 10.05 13.76
C ASP A 592 -10.58 10.82 14.93
N GLY A 593 -10.98 10.47 16.13
CA GLY A 593 -10.45 11.10 17.32
C GLY A 593 -10.74 10.28 18.56
N GLY A 594 -9.94 10.50 19.57
CA GLY A 594 -10.14 9.87 20.87
C GLY A 594 -9.48 10.65 21.99
N VAL A 595 -10.09 10.57 23.17
CA VAL A 595 -9.56 11.12 24.39
C VAL A 595 -9.62 10.10 25.52
N GLN A 596 -8.58 10.08 26.34
CA GLN A 596 -8.47 9.28 27.55
C GLN A 596 -8.33 10.24 28.74
N VAL A 597 -9.28 10.20 29.64
CA VAL A 597 -9.36 11.09 30.80
C VAL A 597 -9.25 10.28 32.08
N GLY A 598 -8.24 10.57 32.87
CA GLY A 598 -8.07 10.01 34.22
C GLY A 598 -9.09 10.59 35.16
N LEU A 599 -10.04 9.77 35.64
CA LEU A 599 -11.14 10.24 36.49
C LEU A 599 -10.67 10.64 37.89
N THR A 600 -9.71 9.91 38.45
CA THR A 600 -9.21 10.17 39.83
C THR A 600 -8.35 11.42 39.90
N ARG A 601 -7.54 11.67 38.88
CA ARG A 601 -6.63 12.83 38.82
C ARG A 601 -7.17 13.97 37.97
N SER A 602 -8.34 13.80 37.37
CA SER A 602 -8.98 14.77 36.46
C SER A 602 -8.03 15.34 35.40
N ASN A 603 -7.15 14.51 34.88
CA ASN A 603 -6.16 14.89 33.87
C ASN A 603 -6.43 14.23 32.52
N LEU A 604 -6.09 14.95 31.46
CA LEU A 604 -6.05 14.39 30.09
C LEU A 604 -4.80 13.51 29.97
N ALA A 605 -4.99 12.19 29.87
CA ALA A 605 -3.90 11.25 29.77
C ALA A 605 -3.39 11.11 28.32
N ARG A 606 -4.31 11.09 27.35
CA ARG A 606 -4.02 11.03 25.91
C ARG A 606 -5.13 11.67 25.10
N ALA A 607 -4.79 12.29 23.99
CA ALA A 607 -5.72 12.71 22.97
C ALA A 607 -5.13 12.51 21.58
N HIS A 608 -5.98 12.17 20.62
CA HIS A 608 -5.59 12.16 19.22
C HIS A 608 -6.74 12.67 18.35
N LEU A 609 -6.38 13.28 17.24
CA LEU A 609 -7.29 13.73 16.20
C LEU A 609 -6.66 13.41 14.84
N GLY A 610 -7.35 12.65 14.03
CA GLY A 610 -7.01 12.33 12.67
C GLY A 610 -7.99 12.97 11.69
N ALA A 611 -7.49 13.51 10.59
CA ALA A 611 -8.29 13.99 9.49
C ALA A 611 -7.65 13.53 8.17
N ARG A 612 -8.42 12.86 7.33
CA ARG A 612 -8.03 12.45 5.98
C ARG A 612 -8.98 13.07 4.98
N TYR A 613 -8.42 13.85 4.08
CA TYR A 613 -9.11 14.44 2.95
C TYR A 613 -8.76 13.67 1.68
N GLN A 614 -9.76 13.11 1.01
CA GLN A 614 -9.60 12.36 -0.24
C GLN A 614 -10.80 12.61 -1.15
N PRO A 615 -10.76 13.69 -1.96
CA PRO A 615 -11.86 14.02 -2.89
C PRO A 615 -11.92 13.08 -4.09
N ASP A 616 -10.79 12.51 -4.51
CA ASP A 616 -10.64 11.58 -5.63
C ASP A 616 -9.46 10.61 -5.39
N GLU A 617 -9.19 9.70 -6.34
CA GLU A 617 -8.13 8.70 -6.24
C GLU A 617 -6.71 9.30 -6.28
N SER A 618 -6.56 10.48 -6.88
CA SER A 618 -5.26 11.13 -7.10
C SER A 618 -4.86 12.13 -6.01
N ARG A 619 -5.78 12.54 -5.15
CA ARG A 619 -5.55 13.57 -4.11
C ARG A 619 -5.82 13.02 -2.73
N VAL A 620 -4.80 13.01 -1.90
CA VAL A 620 -4.89 12.57 -0.51
C VAL A 620 -4.11 13.53 0.39
N GLY A 621 -4.78 14.03 1.43
CA GLY A 621 -4.16 14.78 2.52
C GLY A 621 -4.45 14.12 3.86
N ASN A 622 -3.44 13.93 4.72
CA ASN A 622 -3.60 13.36 6.06
C ASN A 622 -3.02 14.31 7.09
N MET A 623 -3.73 14.51 8.18
CA MET A 623 -3.27 15.26 9.34
C MET A 623 -3.55 14.45 10.61
N HIS A 624 -2.54 14.29 11.46
CA HIS A 624 -2.69 13.64 12.76
C HIS A 624 -2.07 14.51 13.85
N LEU A 625 -2.85 14.78 14.89
CA LEU A 625 -2.43 15.42 16.11
C LEU A 625 -2.48 14.39 17.24
N ARG A 626 -1.45 14.37 18.09
CA ARG A 626 -1.38 13.52 19.29
C ARG A 626 -0.87 14.36 20.47
N PHE A 627 -1.51 14.14 21.60
CA PHE A 627 -1.12 14.70 22.89
C PHE A 627 -0.85 13.55 23.86
#